data_45bd2bdba1fb2c7db211eb5f8fb65b48
#
_entry.id   45bd2bdba1fb2c7db211eb5f8fb65b48
#
_cell.length_a   1.000
_cell.length_b   1.000
_cell.length_c   1.000
_cell.angle_alpha   90.00
_cell.angle_beta   90.00
_cell.angle_gamma   90.00
#
_symmetry.space_group_name_H-M   'P 1'
#
loop_
_entity.id
_entity.type
_entity.pdbx_description
1 polymer ?
#
loop_
_entity_poly.entity_id
_entity_poly.type
_entity_poly.pdbx_seq_one_letter_code
_entity_poly.pdbx_strand_id
1 'polypeptide(L)'
;MTQSKNVKLKLYIRIVQWVFLFIASMIINLLSIILAPFIAIYSLYKPVPKYFNWFLTHDCGIDGDPDHLQRWVGESKWEKFLRRTAWLWRNKGYTFDYDICGRVIGNTLVNKGDPETSDAKKAGYIFQYDENGTWEYYLVKPYSFKQDKCLRIRFGWKIADGLVGTGSRMMLATSIGIWKDFVSRPDTVPVEETKETTEVKEDLNGFNGTKE
;
A
#
# COMPACT_ATOMS: atom_id res chain seq x y z
N MET A 1 0.46 -18.31 26.26
CA MET A 1 -0.86 -18.53 25.63
C MET A 1 -1.74 -17.27 25.54
N THR A 2 -1.66 -16.35 26.46
CA THR A 2 -2.51 -15.14 26.55
C THR A 2 -2.23 -14.11 25.44
N GLN A 3 -0.97 -13.91 25.05
CA GLN A 3 -0.54 -12.91 24.07
C GLN A 3 -1.09 -13.21 22.64
N SER A 4 -1.08 -14.48 22.23
CA SER A 4 -1.62 -14.89 20.91
C SER A 4 -3.14 -14.67 20.79
N LYS A 5 -3.90 -14.83 21.88
CA LYS A 5 -5.36 -14.59 21.88
C LYS A 5 -5.65 -13.09 21.72
N ASN A 6 -4.87 -12.23 22.35
CA ASN A 6 -5.04 -10.77 22.26
C ASN A 6 -4.77 -10.24 20.84
N VAL A 7 -3.75 -10.76 20.14
CA VAL A 7 -3.45 -10.36 18.75
C VAL A 7 -4.59 -10.78 17.82
N LYS A 8 -5.12 -12.00 17.97
CA LYS A 8 -6.27 -12.45 17.17
C LYS A 8 -7.51 -11.60 17.40
N LEU A 9 -7.80 -11.21 18.64
CA LEU A 9 -8.94 -10.33 18.93
C LEU A 9 -8.77 -8.96 18.28
N LYS A 10 -7.56 -8.37 18.39
CA LYS A 10 -7.25 -7.12 17.71
C LYS A 10 -7.44 -7.23 16.20
N LEU A 11 -6.96 -8.32 15.59
CA LEU A 11 -7.13 -8.58 14.14
C LEU A 11 -8.63 -8.60 13.76
N TYR A 12 -9.48 -9.32 14.50
CA TYR A 12 -10.93 -9.32 14.23
C TYR A 12 -11.53 -7.92 14.32
N ILE A 13 -11.20 -7.16 15.36
CA ILE A 13 -11.67 -5.78 15.51
C ILE A 13 -11.24 -4.92 14.32
N ARG A 14 -10.00 -5.08 13.85
CA ARG A 14 -9.48 -4.32 12.69
C ARG A 14 -10.13 -4.75 11.38
N ILE A 15 -10.45 -6.03 11.20
CA ILE A 15 -11.19 -6.48 10.01
C ILE A 15 -12.58 -5.83 9.99
N VAL A 16 -13.30 -5.84 11.09
CA VAL A 16 -14.62 -5.17 11.19
C VAL A 16 -14.48 -3.67 10.94
N GLN A 17 -13.50 -3.01 11.57
CA GLN A 17 -13.24 -1.59 11.36
C GLN A 17 -12.94 -1.28 9.89
N TRP A 18 -12.15 -2.14 9.22
CA TRP A 18 -11.82 -1.98 7.81
C TRP A 18 -13.09 -1.96 6.94
N VAL A 19 -14.08 -2.79 7.21
CA VAL A 19 -15.35 -2.79 6.44
C VAL A 19 -16.02 -1.43 6.49
N PHE A 20 -16.10 -0.78 7.67
CA PHE A 20 -16.67 0.56 7.79
C PHE A 20 -15.84 1.62 7.09
N LEU A 21 -14.52 1.56 7.23
CA LEU A 21 -13.60 2.46 6.55
C LEU A 21 -13.66 2.29 5.03
N PHE A 22 -13.80 1.06 4.54
CA PHE A 22 -13.98 0.75 3.13
C PHE A 22 -15.23 1.42 2.57
N ILE A 23 -16.38 1.33 3.28
CA ILE A 23 -17.61 2.00 2.86
C ILE A 23 -17.42 3.52 2.82
N ALA A 24 -16.79 4.10 3.86
CA ALA A 24 -16.50 5.53 3.89
C ALA A 24 -15.57 5.95 2.73
N SER A 25 -14.50 5.19 2.47
CA SER A 25 -13.58 5.41 1.36
C SER A 25 -14.31 5.33 0.01
N MET A 26 -15.21 4.36 -0.19
CA MET A 26 -16.01 4.28 -1.42
C MET A 26 -16.88 5.52 -1.64
N ILE A 27 -17.50 6.06 -0.59
CA ILE A 27 -18.30 7.30 -0.69
C ILE A 27 -17.39 8.47 -1.08
N ILE A 28 -16.24 8.63 -0.43
CA ILE A 28 -15.28 9.69 -0.75
C ILE A 28 -14.73 9.54 -2.16
N ASN A 29 -14.44 8.31 -2.61
CA ASN A 29 -14.00 8.04 -3.97
C ASN A 29 -15.06 8.42 -5.02
N LEU A 30 -16.33 8.14 -4.76
CA LEU A 30 -17.44 8.55 -5.63
C LEU A 30 -17.57 10.08 -5.69
N LEU A 31 -17.52 10.74 -4.53
CA LEU A 31 -17.50 12.19 -4.46
C LEU A 31 -16.28 12.78 -5.17
N SER A 32 -15.11 12.16 -5.07
CA SER A 32 -13.89 12.57 -5.76
C SER A 32 -14.06 12.56 -7.28
N ILE A 33 -14.74 11.56 -7.83
CA ILE A 33 -15.01 11.49 -9.28
C ILE A 33 -15.83 12.70 -9.73
N ILE A 34 -16.86 13.06 -8.96
CA ILE A 34 -17.75 14.17 -9.28
C ILE A 34 -17.05 15.52 -9.09
N LEU A 35 -16.32 15.67 -7.99
CA LEU A 35 -15.69 16.94 -7.59
C LEU A 35 -14.39 17.24 -8.32
N ALA A 36 -13.68 16.23 -8.82
CA ALA A 36 -12.37 16.42 -9.48
C ALA A 36 -12.34 17.51 -10.54
N PRO A 37 -13.26 17.55 -11.54
CA PRO A 37 -13.23 18.61 -12.55
C PRO A 37 -13.50 20.00 -11.95
N PHE A 38 -14.35 20.12 -10.94
CA PHE A 38 -14.64 21.39 -10.27
C PHE A 38 -13.43 21.89 -9.46
N ILE A 39 -12.76 20.99 -8.72
CA ILE A 39 -11.53 21.30 -7.99
C ILE A 39 -10.43 21.70 -8.98
N ALA A 40 -10.28 20.97 -10.09
CA ALA A 40 -9.31 21.26 -11.13
C ALA A 40 -9.52 22.66 -11.75
N ILE A 41 -10.77 23.01 -12.12
CA ILE A 41 -11.11 24.36 -12.62
C ILE A 41 -10.81 25.42 -11.55
N TYR A 42 -11.29 25.22 -10.33
CA TYR A 42 -11.07 26.19 -9.23
C TYR A 42 -9.57 26.47 -9.04
N SER A 43 -8.76 25.41 -9.07
CA SER A 43 -7.31 25.49 -8.86
C SER A 43 -6.54 26.24 -9.96
N LEU A 44 -7.16 26.51 -11.11
CA LEU A 44 -6.55 27.35 -12.15
C LEU A 44 -6.54 28.84 -11.79
N TYR A 45 -7.37 29.24 -10.85
CA TYR A 45 -7.58 30.65 -10.50
C TYR A 45 -7.26 30.96 -9.05
N LYS A 46 -7.39 29.99 -8.15
CA LYS A 46 -7.21 30.17 -6.71
C LYS A 46 -6.59 28.91 -6.07
N PRO A 47 -5.84 29.06 -4.96
CA PRO A 47 -5.40 27.90 -4.16
C PRO A 47 -6.60 27.08 -3.69
N VAL A 48 -6.47 25.75 -3.73
CA VAL A 48 -7.54 24.87 -3.29
C VAL A 48 -7.73 25.00 -1.78
N PRO A 49 -8.96 25.26 -1.30
CA PRO A 49 -9.25 25.37 0.13
C PRO A 49 -8.99 24.07 0.90
N LYS A 50 -8.58 24.17 2.15
CA LYS A 50 -8.21 23.01 3.01
C LYS A 50 -9.33 21.98 3.19
N TYR A 51 -10.60 22.38 3.10
CA TYR A 51 -11.72 21.45 3.22
C TYR A 51 -11.84 20.46 2.03
N PHE A 52 -11.11 20.71 0.92
CA PHE A 52 -10.99 19.77 -0.19
C PHE A 52 -9.78 18.83 -0.04
N ASN A 53 -8.97 18.91 1.02
CA ASN A 53 -7.76 18.09 1.17
C ASN A 53 -8.03 16.59 1.04
N TRP A 54 -9.17 16.09 1.48
CA TRP A 54 -9.50 14.67 1.35
C TRP A 54 -9.57 14.17 -0.09
N PHE A 55 -9.75 15.08 -1.04
CA PHE A 55 -9.83 14.79 -2.47
C PHE A 55 -8.51 14.98 -3.21
N LEU A 56 -7.48 15.47 -2.52
CA LEU A 56 -6.13 15.69 -3.07
C LEU A 56 -5.20 14.53 -2.70
N THR A 57 -3.96 14.59 -3.15
CA THR A 57 -2.86 13.72 -2.70
C THR A 57 -2.05 14.45 -1.63
N HIS A 58 -1.69 13.74 -0.53
CA HIS A 58 -0.96 14.35 0.59
C HIS A 58 0.53 14.55 0.30
N ASP A 59 1.07 13.79 -0.63
CA ASP A 59 2.49 13.70 -0.99
C ASP A 59 2.87 14.48 -2.25
N CYS A 60 1.89 14.84 -3.06
CA CYS A 60 2.10 15.55 -4.32
C CYS A 60 1.16 16.73 -4.47
N GLY A 61 1.57 17.72 -5.27
CA GLY A 61 0.69 18.81 -5.67
C GLY A 61 -0.44 18.36 -6.59
N ILE A 62 -1.41 19.25 -6.82
CA ILE A 62 -2.56 18.97 -7.70
C ILE A 62 -2.18 18.70 -9.16
N ASP A 63 -0.98 19.08 -9.58
CA ASP A 63 -0.47 18.81 -10.93
C ASP A 63 0.11 17.39 -11.07
N GLY A 64 0.28 16.66 -9.97
CA GLY A 64 0.69 15.27 -9.95
C GLY A 64 2.19 15.03 -9.70
N ASP A 65 2.57 13.77 -9.77
CA ASP A 65 3.95 13.30 -9.66
C ASP A 65 4.75 13.53 -10.97
N PRO A 66 6.09 13.39 -10.96
CA PRO A 66 6.91 13.56 -12.14
C PRO A 66 6.49 12.71 -13.34
N ASP A 67 6.06 11.45 -13.11
CA ASP A 67 5.60 10.56 -14.18
C ASP A 67 4.29 11.05 -14.81
N HIS A 68 3.40 11.62 -14.01
CA HIS A 68 2.17 12.22 -14.51
C HIS A 68 2.47 13.47 -15.31
N LEU A 69 3.38 14.33 -14.83
CA LEU A 69 3.81 15.53 -15.54
C LEU A 69 4.45 15.23 -16.89
N GLN A 70 5.25 14.17 -17.01
CA GLN A 70 5.82 13.72 -18.29
C GLN A 70 4.77 13.33 -19.33
N ARG A 71 3.61 12.82 -18.88
CA ARG A 71 2.50 12.45 -19.77
C ARG A 71 1.61 13.63 -20.16
N TRP A 72 1.63 14.69 -19.36
CA TRP A 72 0.76 15.86 -19.51
C TRP A 72 1.59 17.14 -19.53
N VAL A 73 2.34 17.32 -20.61
CA VAL A 73 3.36 18.40 -20.74
C VAL A 73 2.78 19.78 -21.09
N GLY A 74 1.52 19.88 -21.43
CA GLY A 74 0.90 21.14 -21.84
C GLY A 74 0.71 22.15 -20.71
N GLU A 75 0.87 23.42 -21.01
CA GLU A 75 0.83 24.53 -20.04
C GLU A 75 -0.36 25.48 -20.19
N SER A 76 -1.20 25.31 -21.25
CA SER A 76 -2.44 26.07 -21.39
C SER A 76 -3.43 25.76 -20.24
N LYS A 77 -4.36 26.66 -19.97
CA LYS A 77 -5.38 26.46 -18.94
C LYS A 77 -6.19 25.18 -19.17
N TRP A 78 -6.47 24.84 -20.42
CA TRP A 78 -7.20 23.63 -20.78
C TRP A 78 -6.40 22.36 -20.47
N GLU A 79 -5.13 22.34 -20.85
CA GLU A 79 -4.24 21.22 -20.58
C GLU A 79 -3.99 21.03 -19.08
N LYS A 80 -3.79 22.11 -18.32
CA LYS A 80 -3.73 22.07 -16.86
C LYS A 80 -5.02 21.53 -16.24
N PHE A 81 -6.17 21.94 -16.74
CA PHE A 81 -7.46 21.39 -16.29
C PHE A 81 -7.54 19.89 -16.51
N LEU A 82 -7.21 19.42 -17.72
CA LEU A 82 -7.25 17.99 -18.04
C LEU A 82 -6.23 17.20 -17.18
N ARG A 83 -5.00 17.69 -17.07
CA ARG A 83 -3.95 17.11 -16.23
C ARG A 83 -4.40 16.93 -14.79
N ARG A 84 -4.90 18.00 -14.16
CA ARG A 84 -5.37 18.01 -12.78
C ARG A 84 -6.59 17.10 -12.57
N THR A 85 -7.52 17.11 -13.47
CA THR A 85 -8.69 16.23 -13.42
C THR A 85 -8.27 14.77 -13.53
N ALA A 86 -7.39 14.42 -14.48
CA ALA A 86 -6.88 13.07 -14.65
C ALA A 86 -6.09 12.59 -13.41
N TRP A 87 -5.30 13.50 -12.78
CA TRP A 87 -4.59 13.21 -11.54
C TRP A 87 -5.53 12.87 -10.39
N LEU A 88 -6.55 13.70 -10.16
CA LEU A 88 -7.54 13.49 -9.10
C LEU A 88 -8.38 12.22 -9.35
N TRP A 89 -8.70 11.91 -10.59
CA TRP A 89 -9.39 10.66 -10.94
C TRP A 89 -8.53 9.42 -10.73
N ARG A 90 -7.22 9.51 -10.98
CA ARG A 90 -6.29 8.42 -10.70
C ARG A 90 -6.15 8.16 -9.19
N ASN A 91 -6.13 9.23 -8.40
CA ASN A 91 -5.82 9.21 -6.96
C ASN A 91 -7.02 9.63 -6.09
N LYS A 92 -8.19 9.05 -6.38
CA LYS A 92 -9.45 9.37 -5.71
C LYS A 92 -9.34 9.16 -4.20
N GLY A 93 -9.68 10.20 -3.39
CA GLY A 93 -9.71 10.10 -1.94
C GLY A 93 -8.39 9.74 -1.27
N TYR A 94 -7.26 9.97 -1.94
CA TYR A 94 -5.94 9.50 -1.49
C TYR A 94 -5.59 10.02 -0.09
N THR A 95 -5.75 11.33 0.15
CA THR A 95 -5.49 11.91 1.48
C THR A 95 -6.47 11.40 2.52
N PHE A 96 -7.73 11.15 2.17
CA PHE A 96 -8.68 10.53 3.10
C PHE A 96 -8.25 9.12 3.49
N ASP A 97 -7.86 8.30 2.53
CA ASP A 97 -7.39 6.93 2.76
C ASP A 97 -6.09 6.89 3.56
N TYR A 98 -5.25 7.92 3.47
CA TYR A 98 -4.01 8.04 4.23
C TYR A 98 -4.24 8.65 5.62
N ASP A 99 -4.87 9.83 5.72
CA ASP A 99 -4.98 10.59 6.97
C ASP A 99 -6.05 10.04 7.91
N ILE A 100 -7.20 9.66 7.35
CA ILE A 100 -8.36 9.23 8.16
C ILE A 100 -8.36 7.72 8.32
N CYS A 101 -8.21 6.98 7.22
CA CYS A 101 -8.27 5.52 7.25
C CYS A 101 -6.92 4.87 7.57
N GLY A 102 -5.80 5.56 7.33
CA GLY A 102 -4.45 5.02 7.45
C GLY A 102 -4.07 4.57 8.86
N ARG A 103 -3.15 3.61 8.93
CA ARG A 103 -2.64 3.02 10.16
C ARG A 103 -1.12 2.99 10.19
N VAL A 104 -0.56 3.18 11.37
CA VAL A 104 0.88 2.97 11.59
C VAL A 104 1.11 1.47 11.72
N ILE A 105 2.10 0.95 11.00
CA ILE A 105 2.53 -0.45 11.10
C ILE A 105 3.27 -0.65 12.43
N GLY A 106 3.00 -1.80 13.07
CA GLY A 106 3.71 -2.23 14.25
C GLY A 106 5.14 -2.70 13.98
N ASN A 107 5.79 -3.22 15.02
CA ASN A 107 7.19 -3.64 14.95
C ASN A 107 7.36 -5.09 14.49
N THR A 108 6.30 -5.89 14.58
CA THR A 108 6.34 -7.32 14.25
C THR A 108 5.27 -7.68 13.24
N LEU A 109 5.62 -8.49 12.25
CA LEU A 109 4.66 -9.02 11.27
C LEU A 109 4.56 -10.54 11.35
N VAL A 110 3.33 -11.03 11.23
CA VAL A 110 3.04 -12.43 10.98
C VAL A 110 2.62 -12.57 9.53
N ASN A 111 3.36 -13.36 8.75
CA ASN A 111 3.12 -13.60 7.34
C ASN A 111 2.56 -15.00 7.10
N LYS A 112 1.60 -15.10 6.17
CA LYS A 112 1.09 -16.36 5.63
C LYS A 112 1.06 -16.23 4.11
N GLY A 113 1.59 -17.21 3.41
CA GLY A 113 1.80 -17.16 1.96
C GLY A 113 3.20 -16.66 1.62
N ASP A 114 3.35 -16.08 0.44
CA ASP A 114 4.64 -15.68 -0.09
C ASP A 114 4.90 -14.18 0.10
N PRO A 115 5.87 -13.79 0.94
CA PRO A 115 6.19 -12.39 1.19
C PRO A 115 6.75 -11.65 -0.03
N GLU A 116 7.22 -12.37 -1.05
CA GLU A 116 7.74 -11.77 -2.27
C GLU A 116 6.65 -11.52 -3.34
N THR A 117 5.38 -11.82 -3.05
CA THR A 117 4.27 -11.54 -3.96
C THR A 117 4.25 -10.08 -4.37
N SER A 118 4.26 -9.81 -5.66
CA SER A 118 4.23 -8.45 -6.22
C SER A 118 3.52 -8.43 -7.58
N ASP A 119 2.92 -7.32 -7.92
CA ASP A 119 2.16 -7.13 -9.18
C ASP A 119 3.04 -7.23 -10.43
N ALA A 120 4.32 -6.93 -10.34
CA ALA A 120 5.20 -6.88 -11.51
C ALA A 120 6.09 -8.11 -11.66
N LYS A 121 6.35 -8.85 -10.59
CA LYS A 121 7.45 -9.83 -10.57
C LYS A 121 7.07 -11.21 -10.07
N LYS A 122 6.12 -11.34 -9.16
CA LYS A 122 5.80 -12.63 -8.56
C LYS A 122 4.32 -12.81 -8.32
N ALA A 123 3.79 -13.92 -8.86
CA ALA A 123 2.43 -14.38 -8.58
C ALA A 123 2.39 -15.07 -7.22
N GLY A 124 1.23 -15.05 -6.58
CA GLY A 124 1.03 -15.69 -5.29
C GLY A 124 0.00 -14.96 -4.45
N TYR A 125 0.02 -15.23 -3.18
CA TYR A 125 -0.74 -14.45 -2.20
C TYR A 125 0.07 -14.26 -0.94
N ILE A 126 -0.19 -13.15 -0.24
CA ILE A 126 0.27 -12.94 1.13
C ILE A 126 -0.90 -12.44 1.98
N PHE A 127 -1.03 -12.99 3.17
CA PHE A 127 -1.83 -12.44 4.25
C PHE A 127 -0.91 -12.11 5.40
N GLN A 128 -0.82 -10.84 5.76
CA GLN A 128 0.07 -10.36 6.81
C GLN A 128 -0.69 -9.49 7.81
N TYR A 129 -0.24 -9.51 9.06
CA TYR A 129 -0.80 -8.65 10.11
C TYR A 129 0.25 -8.39 11.20
N ASP A 130 0.14 -7.22 11.84
CA ASP A 130 1.00 -6.81 12.94
C ASP A 130 0.40 -7.14 14.32
N GLU A 131 1.14 -6.85 15.38
CA GLU A 131 0.71 -7.03 16.78
C GLU A 131 -0.46 -6.11 17.18
N ASN A 132 -0.77 -5.08 16.39
CA ASN A 132 -1.89 -4.16 16.57
C ASN A 132 -3.13 -4.59 15.80
N GLY A 133 -3.03 -5.67 15.00
CA GLY A 133 -4.09 -6.20 14.16
C GLY A 133 -4.25 -5.43 12.84
N THR A 134 -3.32 -4.53 12.47
CA THR A 134 -3.26 -3.98 11.12
C THR A 134 -2.95 -5.11 10.16
N TRP A 135 -3.69 -5.26 9.08
CA TRP A 135 -3.59 -6.44 8.21
C TRP A 135 -3.63 -6.06 6.74
N GLU A 136 -3.08 -6.92 5.91
CA GLU A 136 -3.18 -6.88 4.46
C GLU A 136 -3.41 -8.28 3.90
N TYR A 137 -4.31 -8.38 2.93
CA TYR A 137 -4.41 -9.50 2.00
C TYR A 137 -4.05 -9.01 0.62
N TYR A 138 -3.06 -9.63 -0.01
CA TYR A 138 -2.60 -9.30 -1.35
C TYR A 138 -2.53 -10.57 -2.19
N LEU A 139 -3.22 -10.59 -3.32
CA LEU A 139 -3.25 -11.67 -4.30
C LEU A 139 -2.83 -11.15 -5.67
N VAL A 140 -1.92 -11.86 -6.31
CA VAL A 140 -1.51 -11.66 -7.70
C VAL A 140 -1.70 -12.97 -8.45
N LYS A 141 -2.65 -13.00 -9.39
CA LYS A 141 -2.97 -14.18 -10.19
C LYS A 141 -2.81 -13.86 -11.68
N PRO A 142 -1.76 -14.38 -12.35
CA PRO A 142 -1.58 -14.21 -13.78
C PRO A 142 -2.74 -14.78 -14.57
N TYR A 143 -3.04 -14.17 -15.72
CA TYR A 143 -4.00 -14.74 -16.67
C TYR A 143 -3.31 -15.81 -17.53
N SER A 144 -3.97 -16.95 -17.70
CA SER A 144 -3.46 -18.05 -18.52
C SER A 144 -3.35 -17.70 -20.02
N PHE A 145 -4.17 -16.76 -20.49
CA PHE A 145 -4.25 -16.37 -21.91
C PHE A 145 -3.51 -15.06 -22.25
N LYS A 146 -3.02 -14.33 -21.25
CA LYS A 146 -2.24 -13.10 -21.42
C LYS A 146 -1.16 -13.05 -20.35
N GLN A 147 0.03 -13.46 -20.70
CA GLN A 147 1.17 -13.60 -19.78
C GLN A 147 1.67 -12.26 -19.22
N ASP A 148 1.38 -11.14 -19.91
CA ASP A 148 1.69 -9.77 -19.47
C ASP A 148 0.67 -9.17 -18.49
N LYS A 149 -0.39 -9.92 -18.13
CA LYS A 149 -1.48 -9.41 -17.27
C LYS A 149 -1.75 -10.33 -16.10
N CYS A 150 -2.10 -9.71 -14.99
CA CYS A 150 -2.55 -10.42 -13.80
C CYS A 150 -3.78 -9.76 -13.18
N LEU A 151 -4.59 -10.57 -12.49
CA LEU A 151 -5.56 -10.08 -11.53
C LEU A 151 -4.82 -9.72 -10.24
N ARG A 152 -5.02 -8.51 -9.75
CA ARG A 152 -4.52 -8.04 -8.47
C ARG A 152 -5.68 -7.73 -7.53
N ILE A 153 -5.63 -8.28 -6.32
CA ILE A 153 -6.58 -7.99 -5.25
C ILE A 153 -5.77 -7.56 -4.03
N ARG A 154 -6.11 -6.41 -3.45
CA ARG A 154 -5.53 -5.91 -2.20
C ARG A 154 -6.62 -5.40 -1.27
N PHE A 155 -6.64 -5.93 -0.05
CA PHE A 155 -7.54 -5.52 1.02
C PHE A 155 -6.78 -5.31 2.31
N GLY A 156 -7.29 -4.46 3.19
CA GLY A 156 -6.65 -4.12 4.46
C GLY A 156 -5.92 -2.79 4.42
N TRP A 157 -4.66 -2.78 4.81
CA TRP A 157 -3.74 -1.63 4.73
C TRP A 157 -2.50 -2.04 3.95
N LYS A 158 -1.90 -1.14 3.18
CA LYS A 158 -0.77 -1.42 2.28
C LYS A 158 0.54 -1.74 3.04
N ILE A 159 0.54 -2.77 3.87
CA ILE A 159 1.69 -3.14 4.72
C ILE A 159 2.90 -3.54 3.87
N ALA A 160 2.67 -4.26 2.75
CA ALA A 160 3.75 -4.69 1.86
C ALA A 160 4.54 -3.53 1.23
N ASP A 161 3.97 -2.31 1.20
CA ASP A 161 4.66 -1.12 0.69
C ASP A 161 5.44 -0.37 1.80
N GLY A 162 5.29 -0.79 3.05
CA GLY A 162 5.85 -0.11 4.22
C GLY A 162 7.06 -0.80 4.83
N LEU A 163 7.80 -0.02 5.61
CA LEU A 163 8.92 -0.53 6.40
C LEU A 163 8.45 -0.82 7.83
N VAL A 164 8.56 -2.06 8.24
CA VAL A 164 8.22 -2.52 9.60
C VAL A 164 9.11 -1.83 10.63
N GLY A 165 8.53 -1.42 11.76
CA GLY A 165 9.29 -0.79 12.86
C GLY A 165 9.73 0.65 12.62
N THR A 166 9.39 1.27 11.50
CA THR A 166 9.78 2.66 11.17
C THR A 166 8.74 3.70 11.59
N GLY A 167 7.58 3.27 12.12
CA GLY A 167 6.44 4.16 12.37
C GLY A 167 5.74 4.62 11.11
N SER A 168 6.02 3.99 9.96
CA SER A 168 5.39 4.32 8.69
C SER A 168 3.87 4.17 8.75
N ARG A 169 3.15 5.18 8.24
CA ARG A 169 1.70 5.14 8.13
C ARG A 169 1.29 4.55 6.78
N MET A 170 0.49 3.51 6.82
CA MET A 170 -0.01 2.84 5.63
C MET A 170 -1.45 3.23 5.34
N MET A 171 -1.73 3.59 4.10
CA MET A 171 -3.07 3.90 3.65
C MET A 171 -3.95 2.66 3.50
N LEU A 172 -5.26 2.86 3.45
CA LEU A 172 -6.24 1.80 3.18
C LEU A 172 -5.96 1.13 1.82
N ALA A 173 -6.03 -0.18 1.78
CA ALA A 173 -5.95 -0.97 0.57
C ALA A 173 -7.34 -1.51 0.20
N THR A 174 -7.84 -1.15 -0.99
CA THR A 174 -9.19 -1.50 -1.46
C THR A 174 -9.19 -1.67 -2.97
N SER A 175 -8.26 -2.45 -3.52
CA SER A 175 -8.14 -2.55 -4.96
C SER A 175 -8.46 -3.96 -5.47
N ILE A 176 -9.26 -4.01 -6.53
CA ILE A 176 -9.45 -5.18 -7.38
C ILE A 176 -9.28 -4.69 -8.82
N GLY A 177 -8.34 -5.26 -9.56
CA GLY A 177 -8.11 -4.80 -10.91
C GLY A 177 -7.21 -5.71 -11.73
N ILE A 178 -7.16 -5.41 -13.02
CA ILE A 178 -6.23 -6.04 -13.95
C ILE A 178 -4.99 -5.15 -13.99
N TRP A 179 -3.86 -5.73 -13.60
CA TRP A 179 -2.56 -5.09 -13.76
C TRP A 179 -2.00 -5.47 -15.13
N LYS A 180 -1.52 -4.49 -15.85
CA LYS A 180 -0.78 -4.65 -17.11
C LYS A 180 0.71 -4.70 -16.75
N ASP A 181 1.53 -5.19 -17.63
CA ASP A 181 3.00 -5.25 -17.44
C ASP A 181 3.45 -6.24 -16.35
N PHE A 182 2.65 -7.28 -16.07
CA PHE A 182 3.09 -8.39 -15.22
C PHE A 182 4.19 -9.17 -15.95
N VAL A 183 5.36 -9.24 -15.33
CA VAL A 183 6.48 -10.04 -15.80
C VAL A 183 6.54 -11.30 -14.94
N SER A 184 6.10 -12.45 -15.51
CA SER A 184 6.26 -13.73 -14.84
C SER A 184 7.75 -14.03 -14.67
N ARG A 185 8.20 -14.18 -13.42
CA ARG A 185 9.50 -14.82 -13.19
C ARG A 185 9.35 -16.31 -13.50
N PRO A 186 10.30 -16.95 -14.19
CA PRO A 186 10.35 -18.39 -14.24
C PRO A 186 10.34 -18.92 -12.80
N ASP A 187 9.51 -19.95 -12.55
CA ASP A 187 9.36 -20.56 -11.23
C ASP A 187 10.76 -20.87 -10.67
N THR A 188 11.17 -20.12 -9.68
CA THR A 188 12.30 -20.54 -8.86
C THR A 188 11.83 -21.81 -8.17
N VAL A 189 12.53 -22.91 -8.42
CA VAL A 189 12.35 -24.21 -7.78
C VAL A 189 11.96 -24.04 -6.33
N PRO A 190 10.96 -24.79 -5.82
CA PRO A 190 10.57 -24.69 -4.41
C PRO A 190 11.84 -24.83 -3.55
N VAL A 191 12.16 -23.81 -2.80
CA VAL A 191 13.20 -23.91 -1.77
C VAL A 191 12.64 -24.91 -0.78
N GLU A 192 13.21 -26.13 -0.75
CA GLU A 192 13.01 -27.07 0.34
C GLU A 192 13.19 -26.30 1.64
N GLU A 193 12.22 -26.43 2.56
CA GLU A 193 12.31 -25.87 3.89
C GLU A 193 13.59 -26.33 4.57
N THR A 194 14.65 -25.58 4.41
CA THR A 194 15.82 -25.72 5.26
C THR A 194 15.42 -25.16 6.61
N LYS A 195 15.10 -26.07 7.54
CA LYS A 195 15.04 -25.77 8.97
C LYS A 195 16.45 -25.38 9.41
N GLU A 196 16.82 -24.13 9.24
CA GLU A 196 17.98 -23.57 9.90
C GLU A 196 17.59 -23.25 11.35
N THR A 197 17.88 -24.24 12.19
CA THR A 197 18.02 -24.04 13.63
C THR A 197 19.27 -23.19 13.82
N THR A 198 19.10 -21.89 13.98
CA THR A 198 20.21 -21.02 14.37
C THR A 198 20.48 -21.24 15.85
N GLU A 199 21.35 -22.20 16.16
CA GLU A 199 22.04 -22.25 17.45
C GLU A 199 23.01 -21.07 17.50
N VAL A 200 22.65 -20.06 18.26
CA VAL A 200 23.58 -19.02 18.71
C VAL A 200 24.53 -19.64 19.67
N LYS A 201 25.73 -19.99 19.22
CA LYS A 201 26.84 -20.27 20.12
C LYS A 201 27.38 -18.93 20.64
N GLU A 202 27.14 -18.69 21.89
CA GLU A 202 27.90 -17.72 22.70
C GLU A 202 29.35 -18.22 22.82
N ASP A 203 30.28 -17.65 22.10
CA ASP A 203 31.70 -17.70 22.41
C ASP A 203 32.09 -16.43 23.16
N LEU A 204 31.82 -16.47 24.47
CA LEU A 204 32.50 -15.68 25.48
C LEU A 204 33.77 -16.43 25.85
N ASN A 205 34.95 -16.03 25.31
CA ASN A 205 36.19 -16.10 26.11
C ASN A 205 37.38 -15.50 25.35
N GLY A 206 38.08 -14.63 26.03
CA GLY A 206 39.50 -14.45 25.88
C GLY A 206 40.02 -13.12 25.35
N PHE A 207 39.81 -12.05 26.09
CA PHE A 207 40.78 -10.97 26.04
C PHE A 207 41.49 -10.86 27.40
N ASN A 208 42.54 -11.64 27.52
CA ASN A 208 43.54 -11.42 28.58
C ASN A 208 44.73 -10.65 27.98
N GLY A 209 45.02 -9.53 28.62
CA GLY A 209 46.14 -8.68 28.31
C GLY A 209 47.49 -9.28 28.65
N THR A 210 48.48 -8.79 28.00
CA THR A 210 49.84 -8.69 28.59
C THR A 210 50.49 -7.41 28.11
N LYS A 211 51.03 -6.74 29.09
CA LYS A 211 51.95 -5.63 29.08
C LYS A 211 53.21 -5.95 28.27
N GLU A 212 53.70 -5.01 27.54
CA GLU A 212 55.01 -4.38 27.72
C GLU A 212 55.05 -3.10 26.90
#